data_b7ecbf58a406b4dc8cecf4c7dff9311a
#
_entry.id   b7ecbf58a406b4dc8cecf4c7dff9311a
#
_cell.length_a   1.000
_cell.length_b   1.000
_cell.length_c   1.000
_cell.angle_alpha   90.00
_cell.angle_beta   90.00
_cell.angle_gamma   90.00
#
_symmetry.space_group_name_H-M   'P 1'
#
loop_
_entity.id
_entity.type
_entity.pdbx_description
1 polymer ?
#
loop_
_entity_poly.entity_id
_entity_poly.type
_entity_poly.pdbx_seq_one_letter_code
_entity_poly.pdbx_strand_id
1 'polypeptide(L)'
;VFMGDYHLEGGMFMFRSSGEKVMDFFNGTVLLLIAAAMLFPFLYIFSVSFSSVSDVLNSDFLLWPKEWVTDAYTYILGSDQFIRSLFVTVYITVVGTLVNLFFTTTMAYSLTRNILGQRTILFLVLFTMLFSAGMIPTYIVVKETGLLNSLWALIIPVAISPFNLIIITQFFKGIPEELTEAALIDGANDIQIFTRIILPLSQPALAAFGLFYAVGQ
;
A
#
# COMPACT_ATOMS: atom_id res chain seq x y z
N VAL A 1 -35.48 38.04 -20.54
CA VAL A 1 -34.65 38.47 -21.68
C VAL A 1 -33.36 39.03 -21.10
N PHE A 2 -32.33 38.23 -20.96
CA PHE A 2 -30.92 38.58 -21.20
C PHE A 2 -30.13 37.27 -21.03
N MET A 3 -29.92 36.62 -22.15
CA MET A 3 -28.96 35.55 -22.34
C MET A 3 -27.57 36.22 -22.35
N GLY A 4 -26.76 35.96 -21.36
CA GLY A 4 -25.37 36.40 -21.32
C GLY A 4 -24.48 35.22 -21.63
N ASP A 5 -23.92 35.19 -22.83
CA ASP A 5 -22.92 34.24 -23.29
C ASP A 5 -21.67 34.33 -22.41
N TYR A 6 -21.39 33.28 -21.60
CA TYR A 6 -20.09 33.10 -20.99
C TYR A 6 -19.17 32.42 -22.02
N HIS A 7 -18.52 33.23 -22.84
CA HIS A 7 -17.33 32.82 -23.56
C HIS A 7 -16.22 32.52 -22.55
N LEU A 8 -15.96 31.25 -22.32
CA LEU A 8 -14.74 30.77 -21.68
C LEU A 8 -13.60 30.76 -22.73
N GLU A 9 -13.15 31.94 -23.15
CA GLU A 9 -11.89 32.13 -23.85
C GLU A 9 -10.95 32.95 -22.96
N GLY A 10 -10.01 32.29 -22.34
CA GLY A 10 -8.97 32.91 -21.53
C GLY A 10 -7.83 31.95 -21.27
N GLY A 11 -7.30 31.35 -22.33
CA GLY A 11 -5.94 30.81 -22.29
C GLY A 11 -4.99 31.95 -21.98
N MET A 12 -4.70 32.18 -20.67
CA MET A 12 -3.75 33.17 -20.23
C MET A 12 -2.36 32.71 -20.67
N PHE A 13 -1.95 33.11 -21.88
CA PHE A 13 -0.54 33.07 -22.29
C PHE A 13 0.21 34.01 -21.36
N MET A 14 0.62 33.52 -20.19
CA MET A 14 1.59 34.22 -19.36
C MET A 14 2.87 34.38 -20.16
N PHE A 15 3.17 35.59 -20.59
CA PHE A 15 4.48 35.94 -21.14
C PHE A 15 5.50 35.75 -20.00
N ARG A 16 6.18 34.60 -20.01
CA ARG A 16 7.21 34.30 -19.02
C ARG A 16 8.33 35.32 -19.13
N SER A 17 8.63 35.98 -18.02
CA SER A 17 9.76 36.91 -17.90
C SER A 17 11.07 36.14 -18.14
N SER A 18 12.09 36.84 -18.64
CA SER A 18 13.43 36.27 -18.84
C SER A 18 14.00 35.70 -17.54
N GLY A 19 13.68 36.29 -16.38
CA GLY A 19 14.04 35.78 -15.06
C GLY A 19 13.35 34.44 -14.71
N GLU A 20 12.08 34.28 -15.09
CA GLU A 20 11.35 33.01 -14.88
C GLU A 20 11.94 31.87 -15.70
N LYS A 21 12.35 32.15 -16.95
CA LYS A 21 13.02 31.15 -17.81
C LYS A 21 14.36 30.68 -17.24
N VAL A 22 15.14 31.59 -16.65
CA VAL A 22 16.41 31.26 -16.00
C VAL A 22 16.14 30.40 -14.75
N MET A 23 15.12 30.75 -13.96
CA MET A 23 14.75 30.00 -12.77
C MET A 23 14.22 28.59 -13.11
N ASP A 24 13.40 28.48 -14.15
CA ASP A 24 12.90 27.20 -14.67
C ASP A 24 14.05 26.32 -15.18
N PHE A 25 15.01 26.90 -15.90
CA PHE A 25 16.19 26.18 -16.36
C PHE A 25 17.05 25.69 -15.18
N PHE A 26 17.28 26.55 -14.19
CA PHE A 26 18.04 26.19 -12.99
C PHE A 26 17.34 25.06 -12.20
N ASN A 27 16.02 25.20 -11.95
CA ASN A 27 15.23 24.18 -11.29
C ASN A 27 15.23 22.85 -12.09
N GLY A 28 15.06 22.93 -13.41
CA GLY A 28 15.12 21.76 -14.29
C GLY A 28 16.48 21.05 -14.21
N THR A 29 17.58 21.83 -14.20
CA THR A 29 18.93 21.27 -14.07
C THR A 29 19.13 20.60 -12.70
N VAL A 30 18.73 21.26 -11.62
CA VAL A 30 18.81 20.69 -10.26
C VAL A 30 17.98 19.40 -10.15
N LEU A 31 16.74 19.41 -10.65
CA LEU A 31 15.87 18.22 -10.65
C LEU A 31 16.48 17.08 -11.47
N LEU A 32 17.08 17.38 -12.62
CA LEU A 32 17.75 16.39 -13.46
C LEU A 32 18.97 15.78 -12.76
N LEU A 33 19.78 16.59 -12.08
CA LEU A 33 20.92 16.11 -11.30
C LEU A 33 20.47 15.21 -10.13
N ILE A 34 19.41 15.60 -9.43
CA ILE A 34 18.83 14.77 -8.35
C ILE A 34 18.30 13.45 -8.92
N ALA A 35 17.57 13.50 -10.04
CA ALA A 35 17.05 12.30 -10.70
C ALA A 35 18.19 11.38 -11.17
N ALA A 36 19.26 11.93 -11.76
CA ALA A 36 20.43 11.17 -12.16
C ALA A 36 21.14 10.51 -10.96
N ALA A 37 21.30 11.26 -9.85
CA ALA A 37 21.87 10.74 -8.62
C ALA A 37 21.02 9.62 -8.01
N MET A 38 19.68 9.72 -8.08
CA MET A 38 18.75 8.67 -7.62
C MET A 38 18.76 7.45 -8.54
N LEU A 39 18.90 7.62 -9.85
CA LEU A 39 18.96 6.52 -10.80
C LEU A 39 20.31 5.77 -10.77
N PHE A 40 21.37 6.45 -10.37
CA PHE A 40 22.72 5.93 -10.37
C PHE A 40 22.86 4.56 -9.66
N PRO A 41 22.41 4.37 -8.40
CA PRO A 41 22.53 3.09 -7.71
C PRO A 41 21.74 1.97 -8.44
N PHE A 42 20.63 2.27 -9.07
CA PHE A 42 19.85 1.28 -9.83
C PHE A 42 20.59 0.85 -11.10
N LEU A 43 21.19 1.79 -11.83
CA LEU A 43 22.01 1.50 -13.00
C LEU A 43 23.24 0.66 -12.63
N TYR A 44 23.87 0.98 -11.50
CA TYR A 44 25.00 0.22 -11.00
C TYR A 44 24.61 -1.22 -10.65
N ILE A 45 23.55 -1.42 -9.87
CA ILE A 45 23.04 -2.76 -9.53
C ILE A 45 22.66 -3.53 -10.81
N PHE A 46 21.98 -2.89 -11.75
CA PHE A 46 21.66 -3.48 -13.04
C PHE A 46 22.90 -3.94 -13.79
N SER A 47 23.91 -3.08 -13.89
CA SER A 47 25.17 -3.41 -14.56
C SER A 47 25.87 -4.59 -13.89
N VAL A 48 26.01 -4.57 -12.56
CA VAL A 48 26.64 -5.65 -11.79
C VAL A 48 25.88 -6.97 -11.93
N SER A 49 24.54 -6.93 -11.96
CA SER A 49 23.73 -8.15 -12.05
C SER A 49 23.90 -8.93 -13.36
N PHE A 50 24.31 -8.24 -14.42
CA PHE A 50 24.59 -8.83 -15.73
C PHE A 50 26.07 -8.96 -16.06
N SER A 51 26.95 -8.74 -15.08
CA SER A 51 28.41 -8.82 -15.26
C SER A 51 28.99 -10.10 -14.67
N SER A 52 30.12 -10.54 -15.23
CA SER A 52 30.85 -11.66 -14.64
C SER A 52 31.44 -11.31 -13.28
N VAL A 53 31.60 -12.31 -12.40
CA VAL A 53 32.22 -12.11 -11.07
C VAL A 53 33.64 -11.56 -11.20
N SER A 54 34.38 -11.99 -12.23
CA SER A 54 35.74 -11.50 -12.50
C SER A 54 35.75 -10.01 -12.88
N ASP A 55 34.78 -9.53 -13.66
CA ASP A 55 34.67 -8.13 -14.03
C ASP A 55 34.34 -7.24 -12.85
N VAL A 56 33.43 -7.71 -11.98
CA VAL A 56 33.05 -6.99 -10.76
C VAL A 56 34.23 -6.86 -9.80
N LEU A 57 35.01 -7.94 -9.61
CA LEU A 57 36.18 -7.93 -8.69
C LEU A 57 37.36 -7.13 -9.21
N ASN A 58 37.54 -7.06 -10.54
CA ASN A 58 38.70 -6.37 -11.18
C ASN A 58 38.37 -4.93 -11.61
N SER A 59 37.18 -4.44 -11.42
CA SER A 59 36.79 -3.08 -11.80
C SER A 59 36.39 -2.28 -10.55
N ASP A 60 37.03 -1.15 -10.32
CA ASP A 60 36.68 -0.23 -9.23
C ASP A 60 35.27 0.34 -9.40
N PHE A 61 34.81 0.41 -10.66
CA PHE A 61 33.51 0.96 -10.99
C PHE A 61 32.99 0.43 -12.33
N LEU A 62 31.80 -0.18 -12.32
CA LEU A 62 31.19 -0.84 -13.48
C LEU A 62 29.81 -0.25 -13.79
N LEU A 63 29.75 0.77 -14.66
CA LEU A 63 28.48 1.38 -15.11
C LEU A 63 27.77 0.57 -16.20
N TRP A 64 28.50 -0.26 -16.92
CA TRP A 64 27.98 -1.07 -18.01
C TRP A 64 28.68 -2.43 -18.07
N PRO A 65 27.98 -3.54 -18.26
CA PRO A 65 28.62 -4.86 -18.36
C PRO A 65 29.62 -4.91 -19.50
N LYS A 66 30.80 -5.45 -19.26
CA LYS A 66 31.78 -5.71 -20.34
C LYS A 66 31.37 -6.91 -21.16
N GLU A 67 30.89 -7.96 -20.46
CA GLU A 67 30.29 -9.14 -21.04
C GLU A 67 28.94 -9.35 -20.36
N TRP A 68 27.93 -9.67 -21.18
CA TRP A 68 26.59 -9.93 -20.68
C TRP A 68 26.46 -11.38 -20.25
N VAL A 69 26.41 -11.63 -18.95
CA VAL A 69 26.23 -12.95 -18.36
C VAL A 69 25.02 -12.97 -17.43
N THR A 70 24.41 -14.14 -17.31
CA THR A 70 23.22 -14.36 -16.44
C THR A 70 23.54 -15.29 -15.27
N ASP A 71 24.82 -15.48 -14.97
CA ASP A 71 25.28 -16.44 -13.95
C ASP A 71 24.71 -16.16 -12.58
N ALA A 72 24.61 -14.86 -12.19
CA ALA A 72 23.99 -14.46 -10.94
C ALA A 72 22.53 -14.92 -10.83
N TYR A 73 21.76 -14.78 -11.93
CA TYR A 73 20.35 -15.21 -11.97
C TYR A 73 20.23 -16.74 -11.94
N THR A 74 21.08 -17.42 -12.69
CA THR A 74 21.12 -18.90 -12.73
C THR A 74 21.47 -19.45 -11.35
N TYR A 75 22.43 -18.84 -10.64
CA TYR A 75 22.80 -19.23 -9.29
C TYR A 75 21.66 -19.00 -8.28
N ILE A 76 21.01 -17.84 -8.33
CA ILE A 76 19.92 -17.49 -7.41
C ILE A 76 18.71 -18.40 -7.66
N LEU A 77 18.30 -18.56 -8.93
CA LEU A 77 17.15 -19.39 -9.30
C LEU A 77 17.41 -20.90 -9.10
N GLY A 78 18.68 -21.32 -9.11
CA GLY A 78 19.08 -22.67 -8.74
C GLY A 78 19.14 -22.93 -7.23
N SER A 79 18.98 -21.91 -6.40
CA SER A 79 19.03 -22.04 -4.95
C SER A 79 17.67 -22.41 -4.36
N ASP A 80 17.56 -23.60 -3.77
CA ASP A 80 16.35 -24.06 -3.07
C ASP A 80 15.92 -23.08 -1.97
N GLN A 81 16.88 -22.47 -1.28
CA GLN A 81 16.62 -21.47 -0.24
C GLN A 81 15.90 -20.24 -0.80
N PHE A 82 16.36 -19.73 -1.96
CA PHE A 82 15.74 -18.57 -2.59
C PHE A 82 14.33 -18.88 -3.07
N ILE A 83 14.16 -20.00 -3.77
CA ILE A 83 12.86 -20.45 -4.28
C ILE A 83 11.85 -20.62 -3.15
N ARG A 84 12.27 -21.30 -2.07
CA ARG A 84 11.41 -21.46 -0.87
C ARG A 84 11.02 -20.10 -0.27
N SER A 85 11.98 -19.20 -0.11
CA SER A 85 11.72 -17.86 0.43
C SER A 85 10.76 -17.07 -0.44
N LEU A 86 10.89 -17.16 -1.76
CA LEU A 86 9.99 -16.52 -2.72
C LEU A 86 8.54 -17.02 -2.56
N PHE A 87 8.35 -18.36 -2.48
CA PHE A 87 7.02 -18.94 -2.28
C PHE A 87 6.42 -18.52 -0.93
N VAL A 88 7.22 -18.50 0.13
CA VAL A 88 6.76 -18.07 1.46
C VAL A 88 6.34 -16.60 1.44
N THR A 89 7.12 -15.74 0.79
CA THR A 89 6.78 -14.32 0.66
C THR A 89 5.48 -14.12 -0.13
N VAL A 90 5.33 -14.80 -1.27
CA VAL A 90 4.09 -14.74 -2.07
C VAL A 90 2.90 -15.24 -1.24
N TYR A 91 3.06 -16.35 -0.53
CA TYR A 91 2.01 -16.88 0.34
C TYR A 91 1.60 -15.89 1.43
N ILE A 92 2.56 -15.32 2.16
CA ILE A 92 2.28 -14.33 3.22
C ILE A 92 1.60 -13.11 2.63
N THR A 93 2.09 -12.60 1.50
CA THR A 93 1.49 -11.43 0.85
C THR A 93 0.05 -11.68 0.43
N VAL A 94 -0.23 -12.78 -0.26
CA VAL A 94 -1.59 -13.08 -0.75
C VAL A 94 -2.53 -13.38 0.42
N VAL A 95 -2.16 -14.34 1.27
CA VAL A 95 -3.01 -14.77 2.38
C VAL A 95 -3.14 -13.66 3.42
N GLY A 96 -2.03 -12.97 3.75
CA GLY A 96 -2.04 -11.84 4.68
C GLY A 96 -2.93 -10.71 4.20
N THR A 97 -2.83 -10.31 2.92
CA THR A 97 -3.69 -9.27 2.35
C THR A 97 -5.18 -9.65 2.43
N LEU A 98 -5.55 -10.88 2.08
CA LEU A 98 -6.94 -11.33 2.16
C LEU A 98 -7.46 -11.34 3.59
N VAL A 99 -6.65 -11.82 4.54
CA VAL A 99 -6.98 -11.84 5.97
C VAL A 99 -7.14 -10.41 6.50
N ASN A 100 -6.19 -9.53 6.17
CA ASN A 100 -6.22 -8.13 6.61
C ASN A 100 -7.44 -7.39 6.04
N LEU A 101 -7.75 -7.56 4.76
CA LEU A 101 -8.96 -6.98 4.15
C LEU A 101 -10.22 -7.52 4.83
N PHE A 102 -10.31 -8.82 5.04
CA PHE A 102 -11.47 -9.43 5.66
C PHE A 102 -11.72 -8.87 7.06
N PHE A 103 -10.72 -8.89 7.93
CA PHE A 103 -10.88 -8.39 9.30
C PHE A 103 -11.10 -6.87 9.36
N THR A 104 -10.37 -6.10 8.54
CA THR A 104 -10.51 -4.65 8.53
C THR A 104 -11.88 -4.23 8.00
N THR A 105 -12.38 -4.84 6.92
CA THR A 105 -13.67 -4.47 6.33
C THR A 105 -14.84 -4.88 7.22
N THR A 106 -14.80 -6.06 7.83
CA THR A 106 -15.84 -6.51 8.76
C THR A 106 -15.88 -5.65 10.02
N MET A 107 -14.71 -5.31 10.57
CA MET A 107 -14.63 -4.40 11.72
C MET A 107 -15.06 -2.99 11.34
N ALA A 108 -14.62 -2.45 10.19
CA ALA A 108 -15.01 -1.14 9.69
C ALA A 108 -16.52 -1.04 9.53
N TYR A 109 -17.16 -2.05 8.92
CA TYR A 109 -18.60 -2.09 8.78
C TYR A 109 -19.32 -2.11 10.13
N SER A 110 -18.89 -2.94 11.06
CA SER A 110 -19.44 -2.95 12.43
C SER A 110 -19.35 -1.59 13.11
N LEU A 111 -18.27 -0.84 12.86
CA LEU A 111 -18.08 0.52 13.39
C LEU A 111 -18.87 1.61 12.66
N THR A 112 -19.57 1.31 11.57
CA THR A 112 -20.56 2.22 10.97
C THR A 112 -21.94 2.07 11.61
N ARG A 113 -22.21 0.95 12.28
CA ARG A 113 -23.49 0.66 12.92
C ARG A 113 -23.53 1.18 14.36
N ASN A 114 -24.71 1.48 14.84
CA ASN A 114 -24.93 1.92 16.23
C ASN A 114 -24.83 0.72 17.20
N ILE A 115 -23.59 0.23 17.41
CA ILE A 115 -23.33 -0.86 18.34
C ILE A 115 -22.95 -0.32 19.73
N LEU A 116 -23.29 -1.09 20.79
CA LEU A 116 -22.86 -0.79 22.15
C LEU A 116 -21.32 -0.78 22.21
N GLY A 117 -20.75 0.29 22.77
CA GLY A 117 -19.30 0.41 22.93
C GLY A 117 -18.54 0.89 21.69
N GLN A 118 -19.20 1.27 20.59
CA GLN A 118 -18.56 1.78 19.37
C GLN A 118 -17.50 2.85 19.65
N ARG A 119 -17.83 3.84 20.50
CA ARG A 119 -16.89 4.93 20.86
C ARG A 119 -15.67 4.41 21.61
N THR A 120 -15.88 3.44 22.51
CA THR A 120 -14.80 2.82 23.27
C THR A 120 -13.87 2.01 22.35
N ILE A 121 -14.43 1.25 21.41
CA ILE A 121 -13.64 0.50 20.43
C ILE A 121 -12.82 1.46 19.57
N LEU A 122 -13.43 2.52 19.04
CA LEU A 122 -12.71 3.54 18.27
C LEU A 122 -11.60 4.21 19.08
N PHE A 123 -11.87 4.52 20.35
CA PHE A 123 -10.86 5.10 21.25
C PHE A 123 -9.69 4.12 21.46
N LEU A 124 -9.96 2.84 21.70
CA LEU A 124 -8.92 1.81 21.84
C LEU A 124 -8.09 1.65 20.55
N VAL A 125 -8.74 1.67 19.39
CA VAL A 125 -8.04 1.64 18.10
C VAL A 125 -7.11 2.86 17.94
N LEU A 126 -7.61 4.06 18.22
CA LEU A 126 -6.79 5.27 18.19
C LEU A 126 -5.64 5.21 19.23
N PHE A 127 -5.92 4.66 20.40
CA PHE A 127 -4.91 4.49 21.45
C PHE A 127 -3.77 3.57 20.98
N THR A 128 -4.08 2.44 20.34
CA THR A 128 -3.06 1.53 19.80
C THR A 128 -2.24 2.15 18.65
N MET A 129 -2.79 3.12 17.94
CA MET A 129 -2.06 3.86 16.91
C MET A 129 -1.03 4.83 17.52
N LEU A 130 -1.38 5.46 18.66
CA LEU A 130 -0.52 6.43 19.32
C LEU A 130 0.51 5.78 20.26
N PHE A 131 0.16 4.63 20.86
CA PHE A 131 0.96 3.94 21.85
C PHE A 131 1.30 2.52 21.35
N SER A 132 2.48 2.38 20.76
CA SER A 132 2.99 1.07 20.38
C SER A 132 3.56 0.34 21.58
N ALA A 133 3.16 -0.91 21.78
CA ALA A 133 3.69 -1.76 22.84
C ALA A 133 5.17 -2.13 22.63
N GLY A 134 5.65 -2.05 21.38
CA GLY A 134 7.01 -2.45 21.02
C GLY A 134 7.15 -3.97 20.76
N MET A 135 8.37 -4.37 20.41
CA MET A 135 8.66 -5.73 19.94
C MET A 135 8.53 -6.79 21.06
N ILE A 136 8.98 -6.48 22.27
CA ILE A 136 9.01 -7.46 23.38
C ILE A 136 7.60 -7.90 23.78
N PRO A 137 6.64 -7.01 24.09
CA PRO A 137 5.25 -7.40 24.37
C PRO A 137 4.60 -8.14 23.20
N THR A 138 4.82 -7.72 21.96
CA THR A 138 4.29 -8.40 20.78
C THR A 138 4.81 -9.83 20.69
N TYR A 139 6.11 -10.05 20.91
CA TYR A 139 6.69 -11.39 20.95
C TYR A 139 6.07 -12.26 22.04
N ILE A 140 5.87 -11.72 23.25
CA ILE A 140 5.26 -12.47 24.37
C ILE A 140 3.83 -12.91 23.97
N VAL A 141 3.03 -12.02 23.39
CA VAL A 141 1.67 -12.36 22.95
C VAL A 141 1.70 -13.44 21.88
N VAL A 142 2.56 -13.32 20.86
CA VAL A 142 2.70 -14.33 19.80
C VAL A 142 3.13 -15.69 20.39
N LYS A 143 4.00 -15.68 21.40
CA LYS A 143 4.43 -16.90 22.10
C LYS A 143 3.29 -17.54 22.88
N GLU A 144 2.60 -16.77 23.71
CA GLU A 144 1.52 -17.27 24.57
C GLU A 144 0.28 -17.72 23.77
N THR A 145 0.08 -17.16 22.57
CA THR A 145 -0.98 -17.60 21.64
C THR A 145 -0.61 -18.84 20.82
N GLY A 146 0.61 -19.38 21.00
CA GLY A 146 1.06 -20.60 20.31
C GLY A 146 1.40 -20.39 18.83
N LEU A 147 1.52 -19.14 18.36
CA LEU A 147 1.81 -18.81 16.97
C LEU A 147 3.32 -18.86 16.63
N LEU A 148 4.19 -19.10 17.60
CA LEU A 148 5.64 -19.18 17.41
C LEU A 148 6.00 -20.25 16.38
N ASN A 149 6.96 -19.94 15.49
CA ASN A 149 7.39 -20.82 14.40
C ASN A 149 6.29 -21.14 13.35
N SER A 150 5.23 -20.34 13.28
CA SER A 150 4.18 -20.43 12.28
C SER A 150 4.18 -19.19 11.37
N LEU A 151 3.82 -19.35 10.09
CA LEU A 151 3.61 -18.22 9.19
C LEU A 151 2.48 -17.29 9.65
N TRP A 152 1.55 -17.81 10.45
CA TRP A 152 0.48 -17.03 11.06
C TRP A 152 0.98 -15.98 12.06
N ALA A 153 2.18 -16.18 12.64
CA ALA A 153 2.84 -15.18 13.48
C ALA A 153 3.14 -13.85 12.75
N LEU A 154 3.26 -13.91 11.42
CA LEU A 154 3.50 -12.73 10.56
C LEU A 154 2.19 -12.09 10.08
N ILE A 155 1.08 -12.83 10.09
CA ILE A 155 -0.21 -12.37 9.54
C ILE A 155 -1.13 -11.85 10.66
N ILE A 156 -1.35 -12.65 11.71
CA ILE A 156 -2.38 -12.36 12.73
C ILE A 156 -2.10 -11.09 13.54
N PRO A 157 -0.87 -10.82 14.02
CA PRO A 157 -0.61 -9.62 14.83
C PRO A 157 -0.82 -8.30 14.06
N VAL A 158 -0.74 -8.34 12.73
CA VAL A 158 -0.91 -7.18 11.85
C VAL A 158 -2.20 -7.21 11.03
N ALA A 159 -3.13 -8.13 11.38
CA ALA A 159 -4.36 -8.36 10.62
C ALA A 159 -5.25 -7.12 10.50
N ILE A 160 -5.20 -6.21 11.45
CA ILE A 160 -5.94 -4.94 11.41
C ILE A 160 -4.96 -3.79 11.61
N SER A 161 -4.79 -2.97 10.58
CA SER A 161 -4.10 -1.68 10.69
C SER A 161 -5.08 -0.63 11.21
N PRO A 162 -4.82 0.03 12.36
CA PRO A 162 -5.69 1.07 12.89
C PRO A 162 -5.91 2.21 11.90
N PHE A 163 -4.89 2.62 11.17
CA PHE A 163 -4.97 3.66 10.14
C PHE A 163 -5.93 3.26 9.01
N ASN A 164 -5.73 2.09 8.41
CA ASN A 164 -6.59 1.60 7.33
C ASN A 164 -8.03 1.38 7.80
N LEU A 165 -8.22 0.88 9.02
CA LEU A 165 -9.53 0.68 9.62
C LEU A 165 -10.32 2.00 9.72
N ILE A 166 -9.68 3.08 10.19
CA ILE A 166 -10.33 4.38 10.33
C ILE A 166 -10.74 4.91 8.95
N ILE A 167 -9.85 4.83 7.94
CA ILE A 167 -10.16 5.35 6.61
C ILE A 167 -11.26 4.54 5.93
N ILE A 168 -11.22 3.20 6.01
CA ILE A 168 -12.28 2.36 5.45
C ILE A 168 -13.62 2.62 6.17
N THR A 169 -13.59 2.83 7.49
CA THR A 169 -14.81 3.19 8.26
C THR A 169 -15.39 4.52 7.78
N GLN A 170 -14.55 5.53 7.52
CA GLN A 170 -15.02 6.81 6.97
C GLN A 170 -15.56 6.66 5.54
N PHE A 171 -14.92 5.83 4.72
CA PHE A 171 -15.41 5.54 3.38
C PHE A 171 -16.81 4.89 3.43
N PHE A 172 -17.01 3.89 4.30
CA PHE A 172 -18.31 3.23 4.46
C PHE A 172 -19.38 4.19 4.98
N LYS A 173 -19.04 5.13 5.87
CA LYS A 173 -19.96 6.18 6.34
C LYS A 173 -20.34 7.19 5.26
N GLY A 174 -19.53 7.31 4.22
CA GLY A 174 -19.82 8.16 3.05
C GLY A 174 -20.84 7.54 2.07
N ILE A 175 -21.17 6.26 2.24
CA ILE A 175 -22.22 5.60 1.44
C ILE A 175 -23.59 6.09 1.95
N PRO A 176 -24.51 6.54 1.06
CA PRO A 176 -25.83 7.03 1.46
C PRO A 176 -26.61 6.02 2.31
N GLU A 177 -27.13 6.48 3.45
CA GLU A 177 -27.89 5.62 4.38
C GLU A 177 -29.18 5.09 3.75
N GLU A 178 -29.77 5.81 2.80
CA GLU A 178 -30.98 5.46 2.08
C GLU A 178 -30.88 4.09 1.39
N LEU A 179 -29.69 3.72 0.91
CA LEU A 179 -29.45 2.40 0.31
C LEU A 179 -29.57 1.27 1.34
N THR A 180 -29.11 1.54 2.54
CA THR A 180 -29.18 0.58 3.65
C THR A 180 -30.59 0.47 4.20
N GLU A 181 -31.28 1.61 4.34
CA GLU A 181 -32.69 1.66 4.81
C GLU A 181 -33.62 0.96 3.82
N ALA A 182 -33.49 1.21 2.52
CA ALA A 182 -34.24 0.52 1.50
C ALA A 182 -34.06 -1.01 1.57
N ALA A 183 -32.82 -1.46 1.72
CA ALA A 183 -32.54 -2.89 1.85
C ALA A 183 -33.13 -3.50 3.13
N LEU A 184 -33.14 -2.76 4.25
CA LEU A 184 -33.80 -3.21 5.49
C LEU A 184 -35.33 -3.36 5.32
N ILE A 185 -35.97 -2.42 4.60
CA ILE A 185 -37.38 -2.49 4.27
C ILE A 185 -37.69 -3.72 3.41
N ASP A 186 -36.79 -4.07 2.49
CA ASP A 186 -36.85 -5.26 1.65
C ASP A 186 -36.52 -6.57 2.42
N GLY A 187 -36.25 -6.48 3.74
CA GLY A 187 -35.99 -7.63 4.60
C GLY A 187 -34.57 -8.16 4.56
N ALA A 188 -33.60 -7.39 4.04
CA ALA A 188 -32.20 -7.79 4.07
C ALA A 188 -31.64 -7.71 5.49
N ASN A 189 -30.83 -8.71 5.87
CA ASN A 189 -30.08 -8.68 7.11
C ASN A 189 -28.73 -7.94 6.94
N ASP A 190 -28.05 -7.62 8.05
CA ASP A 190 -26.77 -6.88 8.04
C ASP A 190 -25.68 -7.54 7.20
N ILE A 191 -25.60 -8.88 7.17
CA ILE A 191 -24.63 -9.61 6.36
C ILE A 191 -24.94 -9.43 4.86
N GLN A 192 -26.22 -9.46 4.48
CA GLN A 192 -26.64 -9.23 3.10
C GLN A 192 -26.38 -7.80 2.67
N ILE A 193 -26.64 -6.82 3.52
CA ILE A 193 -26.33 -5.41 3.27
C ILE A 193 -24.81 -5.24 3.09
N PHE A 194 -24.00 -5.80 3.98
CA PHE A 194 -22.55 -5.73 3.89
C PHE A 194 -22.03 -6.33 2.58
N THR A 195 -22.46 -7.57 2.27
CA THR A 195 -21.89 -8.31 1.13
C THR A 195 -22.46 -7.89 -0.23
N ARG A 196 -23.72 -7.45 -0.29
CA ARG A 196 -24.39 -7.13 -1.56
C ARG A 196 -24.43 -5.64 -1.89
N ILE A 197 -24.26 -4.76 -0.90
CA ILE A 197 -24.35 -3.31 -1.09
C ILE A 197 -23.00 -2.64 -0.76
N ILE A 198 -22.55 -2.77 0.50
CA ILE A 198 -21.38 -2.02 0.97
C ILE A 198 -20.09 -2.47 0.28
N LEU A 199 -19.80 -3.77 0.27
CA LEU A 199 -18.57 -4.28 -0.37
C LEU A 199 -18.50 -3.98 -1.87
N PRO A 200 -19.55 -4.20 -2.68
CA PRO A 200 -19.52 -3.89 -4.10
C PRO A 200 -19.34 -2.39 -4.39
N LEU A 201 -20.02 -1.52 -3.65
CA LEU A 201 -19.86 -0.06 -3.80
C LEU A 201 -18.49 0.43 -3.37
N SER A 202 -17.79 -0.33 -2.53
CA SER A 202 -16.48 0.01 -1.98
C SER A 202 -15.32 -0.64 -2.75
N GLN A 203 -15.56 -1.39 -3.81
CA GLN A 203 -14.51 -2.09 -4.56
C GLN A 203 -13.29 -1.23 -4.92
N PRO A 204 -13.43 0.02 -5.43
CA PRO A 204 -12.27 0.85 -5.76
C PRO A 204 -11.40 1.16 -4.54
N ALA A 205 -12.05 1.48 -3.40
CA ALA A 205 -11.33 1.74 -2.15
C ALA A 205 -10.67 0.45 -1.63
N LEU A 206 -11.38 -0.67 -1.64
CA LEU A 206 -10.86 -1.95 -1.18
C LEU A 206 -9.67 -2.43 -2.03
N ALA A 207 -9.69 -2.18 -3.34
CA ALA A 207 -8.55 -2.48 -4.21
C ALA A 207 -7.31 -1.66 -3.83
N ALA A 208 -7.48 -0.36 -3.53
CA ALA A 208 -6.39 0.49 -3.07
C ALA A 208 -5.84 0.02 -1.71
N PHE A 209 -6.70 -0.30 -0.74
CA PHE A 209 -6.26 -0.83 0.55
C PHE A 209 -5.66 -2.23 0.46
N GLY A 210 -6.15 -3.06 -0.47
CA GLY A 210 -5.53 -4.34 -0.80
C GLY A 210 -4.10 -4.18 -1.27
N LEU A 211 -3.83 -3.18 -2.12
CA LEU A 211 -2.47 -2.85 -2.53
C LEU A 211 -1.61 -2.37 -1.35
N PHE A 212 -2.14 -1.49 -0.48
CA PHE A 212 -1.40 -1.06 0.72
C PHE A 212 -1.04 -2.22 1.64
N TYR A 213 -1.96 -3.14 1.87
CA TYR A 213 -1.69 -4.35 2.64
C TYR A 213 -0.68 -5.27 1.94
N ALA A 214 -0.80 -5.47 0.63
CA ALA A 214 0.13 -6.32 -0.13
C ALA A 214 1.58 -5.78 -0.12
N VAL A 215 1.74 -4.46 -0.18
CA VAL A 215 3.08 -3.82 -0.12
C VAL A 215 3.63 -3.80 1.31
N GLY A 216 2.75 -3.82 2.33
CA GLY A 216 3.14 -3.75 3.74
C GLY A 216 3.42 -5.11 4.39
N GLN A 217 3.16 -6.24 3.68
CA GLN A 217 3.50 -7.59 4.15
C GLN A 217 4.95 -7.95 3.84
#